data_4f201d2677a99e62af8a915b61c65cbd
#
_entry.id   4f201d2677a99e62af8a915b61c65cbd
#
_cell.length_a   1.000
_cell.length_b   1.000
_cell.length_c   1.000
_cell.angle_alpha   90.00
_cell.angle_beta   90.00
_cell.angle_gamma   90.00
#
_symmetry.space_group_name_H-M   'P 1'
#
loop_
_entity.id
_entity.type
_entity.pdbx_description
1 polymer ?
#
loop_
_entity_poly.entity_id
_entity_poly.type
_entity_poly.pdbx_seq_one_letter_code
_entity_poly.pdbx_strand_id
1 'polypeptide(L)'
;MPISLVTFLFGNKKVTSAIGVINSNLRSFTFLRKSVMLYYYEKEAAATKARKLTLMAMLTAIALTIFMIEAQIPALVPIPGIKLGLANIVTVFAVFALGSGEAASILFVRIFLGAVFAGNFSTVLYSGAGGLCAILIAIGLRKILTHRQLWVAGALSAIGHSVGQMAMAIAITATPSLAIYLPVMILCSVITGLFTGLCAQFVLNRGNKIWKTFLK
;
A
#
# COMPACT_ATOMS: atom_id res chain seq x y z
N MET A 1 35.15 1.41 36.78
CA MET A 1 36.24 0.99 37.68
C MET A 1 35.83 -0.33 38.31
N PRO A 2 36.68 -1.36 38.33
CA PRO A 2 36.33 -2.62 38.96
C PRO A 2 36.36 -2.46 40.51
N ILE A 3 35.37 -3.06 41.15
CA ILE A 3 35.13 -2.98 42.61
C ILE A 3 36.37 -3.40 43.42
N SER A 4 37.18 -4.31 42.87
CA SER A 4 38.43 -4.77 43.45
C SER A 4 39.48 -3.67 43.68
N LEU A 5 39.58 -2.69 42.84
CA LEU A 5 40.52 -1.58 42.93
C LEU A 5 40.13 -0.59 44.05
N VAL A 6 38.81 -0.36 44.21
CA VAL A 6 38.26 0.52 45.25
C VAL A 6 38.42 -0.11 46.65
N THR A 7 38.25 -1.41 46.76
CA THR A 7 38.48 -2.15 48.03
C THR A 7 39.96 -2.13 48.45
N PHE A 8 40.89 -2.18 47.49
CA PHE A 8 42.31 -2.09 47.72
C PHE A 8 42.75 -0.66 48.19
N LEU A 9 42.16 0.37 47.62
CA LEU A 9 42.52 1.76 47.90
C LEU A 9 41.93 2.31 49.23
N PHE A 10 40.74 1.84 49.62
CA PHE A 10 40.02 2.42 50.76
C PHE A 10 39.83 1.51 51.98
N GLY A 11 40.18 0.21 51.91
CA GLY A 11 40.24 -0.74 53.05
C GLY A 11 39.04 -0.79 54.03
N ASN A 12 37.97 -0.04 53.79
CA ASN A 12 36.86 0.13 54.70
C ASN A 12 35.59 -0.61 54.20
N LYS A 13 35.19 -1.65 54.91
CA LYS A 13 34.03 -2.49 54.62
C LYS A 13 32.73 -1.67 54.41
N LYS A 14 32.57 -0.54 55.11
CA LYS A 14 31.39 0.34 54.97
C LYS A 14 31.35 1.04 53.60
N VAL A 15 32.50 1.49 53.09
CA VAL A 15 32.60 2.16 51.77
C VAL A 15 32.32 1.17 50.65
N THR A 16 32.83 -0.06 50.76
CA THR A 16 32.58 -1.11 49.76
C THR A 16 31.10 -1.52 49.70
N SER A 17 30.44 -1.61 50.88
CA SER A 17 29.00 -1.88 50.96
C SER A 17 28.15 -0.76 50.34
N ALA A 18 28.50 0.51 50.65
CA ALA A 18 27.82 1.65 50.10
C ALA A 18 27.94 1.74 48.56
N ILE A 19 29.15 1.48 48.02
CA ILE A 19 29.38 1.40 46.55
C ILE A 19 28.59 0.25 45.93
N GLY A 20 28.46 -0.90 46.60
CA GLY A 20 27.64 -2.02 46.16
C GLY A 20 26.16 -1.67 46.03
N VAL A 21 25.62 -0.97 47.05
CA VAL A 21 24.21 -0.48 47.03
C VAL A 21 23.97 0.56 45.93
N ILE A 22 24.90 1.52 45.75
CA ILE A 22 24.81 2.50 44.69
C ILE A 22 24.84 1.82 43.32
N ASN A 23 25.70 0.84 43.13
CA ASN A 23 25.83 0.15 41.83
C ASN A 23 24.61 -0.74 41.52
N SER A 24 24.00 -1.37 42.54
CA SER A 24 22.74 -2.12 42.35
C SER A 24 21.59 -1.19 42.02
N ASN A 25 21.47 -0.03 42.67
CA ASN A 25 20.46 0.99 42.37
C ASN A 25 20.62 1.56 40.97
N LEU A 26 21.84 1.83 40.52
CA LEU A 26 22.13 2.29 39.17
C LEU A 26 21.77 1.26 38.09
N ARG A 27 22.04 -0.04 38.37
CA ARG A 27 21.65 -1.13 37.48
C ARG A 27 20.14 -1.29 37.41
N SER A 28 19.44 -1.20 38.51
CA SER A 28 17.96 -1.22 38.56
C SER A 28 17.37 -0.04 37.84
N PHE A 29 17.94 1.15 38.00
CA PHE A 29 17.47 2.36 37.29
C PHE A 29 17.71 2.28 35.79
N THR A 30 18.85 1.77 35.33
CA THR A 30 19.10 1.55 33.90
C THR A 30 18.21 0.47 33.31
N PHE A 31 17.91 -0.58 34.06
CA PHE A 31 16.97 -1.62 33.64
C PHE A 31 15.54 -1.06 33.50
N LEU A 32 15.05 -0.32 34.49
CA LEU A 32 13.74 0.33 34.46
C LEU A 32 13.63 1.30 33.27
N ARG A 33 14.65 2.15 33.08
CA ARG A 33 14.70 3.07 31.94
C ARG A 33 14.60 2.33 30.61
N LYS A 34 15.35 1.23 30.45
CA LYS A 34 15.33 0.40 29.24
C LYS A 34 13.96 -0.24 29.02
N SER A 35 13.32 -0.77 30.07
CA SER A 35 12.01 -1.39 30.01
C SER A 35 10.92 -0.37 29.65
N VAL A 36 10.97 0.81 30.24
CA VAL A 36 10.04 1.91 29.93
C VAL A 36 10.22 2.37 28.47
N MET A 37 11.47 2.54 28.02
CA MET A 37 11.76 2.91 26.62
C MET A 37 11.25 1.85 25.64
N LEU A 38 11.46 0.56 25.92
CA LEU A 38 10.96 -0.54 25.08
C LEU A 38 9.44 -0.54 25.03
N TYR A 39 8.76 -0.36 26.16
CA TYR A 39 7.31 -0.28 26.21
C TYR A 39 6.76 0.88 25.35
N TYR A 40 7.36 2.07 25.44
CA TYR A 40 6.95 3.20 24.59
C TYR A 40 7.22 2.94 23.11
N TYR A 41 8.36 2.36 22.78
CA TYR A 41 8.70 1.99 21.41
C TYR A 41 7.71 0.97 20.82
N GLU A 42 7.37 -0.07 21.57
CA GLU A 42 6.37 -1.06 21.13
C GLU A 42 4.97 -0.44 20.96
N LYS A 43 4.57 0.43 21.87
CA LYS A 43 3.30 1.14 21.79
C LYS A 43 3.22 2.06 20.56
N GLU A 44 4.28 2.81 20.27
CA GLU A 44 4.35 3.65 19.06
C GLU A 44 4.36 2.79 17.79
N ALA A 45 5.09 1.70 17.76
CA ALA A 45 5.12 0.79 16.62
C ALA A 45 3.74 0.15 16.38
N ALA A 46 3.02 -0.24 17.41
CA ALA A 46 1.67 -0.77 17.32
C ALA A 46 0.68 0.29 16.79
N ALA A 47 0.77 1.53 17.29
CA ALA A 47 -0.06 2.64 16.84
C ALA A 47 0.17 2.96 15.36
N THR A 48 1.43 2.93 14.92
CA THR A 48 1.79 3.15 13.51
C THR A 48 1.24 2.05 12.61
N LYS A 49 1.34 0.78 13.03
CA LYS A 49 0.75 -0.36 12.31
C LYS A 49 -0.78 -0.24 12.22
N ALA A 50 -1.46 0.12 13.31
CA ALA A 50 -2.90 0.31 13.33
C ALA A 50 -3.34 1.42 12.38
N ARG A 51 -2.68 2.58 12.39
CA ARG A 51 -2.94 3.69 11.47
C ARG A 51 -2.80 3.27 10.01
N LYS A 52 -1.73 2.54 9.69
CA LYS A 52 -1.47 2.04 8.34
C LYS A 52 -2.56 1.07 7.89
N LEU A 53 -2.98 0.15 8.75
CA LEU A 53 -4.06 -0.79 8.47
C LEU A 53 -5.40 -0.08 8.23
N THR A 54 -5.73 0.91 9.07
CA THR A 54 -6.94 1.73 8.90
C THR A 54 -6.93 2.46 7.55
N LEU A 55 -5.79 3.03 7.16
CA LEU A 55 -5.67 3.69 5.88
C LEU A 55 -5.84 2.72 4.70
N MET A 56 -5.25 1.54 4.78
CA MET A 56 -5.43 0.48 3.77
C MET A 56 -6.90 0.05 3.66
N ALA A 57 -7.58 -0.11 4.79
CA ALA A 57 -9.01 -0.45 4.81
C ALA A 57 -9.87 0.66 4.17
N MET A 58 -9.61 1.93 4.47
CA MET A 58 -10.30 3.07 3.85
C MET A 58 -10.06 3.12 2.34
N LEU A 59 -8.81 2.94 1.89
CA LEU A 59 -8.49 2.92 0.46
C LEU A 59 -9.14 1.73 -0.25
N THR A 60 -9.20 0.58 0.40
CA THR A 60 -9.91 -0.59 -0.14
C THR A 60 -11.41 -0.33 -0.29
N ALA A 61 -12.03 0.30 0.71
CA ALA A 61 -13.45 0.68 0.64
C ALA A 61 -13.73 1.67 -0.49
N ILE A 62 -12.88 2.69 -0.65
CA ILE A 62 -12.98 3.66 -1.75
C ILE A 62 -12.83 2.94 -3.11
N ALA A 63 -11.83 2.06 -3.24
CA ALA A 63 -11.60 1.31 -4.47
C ALA A 63 -12.79 0.41 -4.82
N LEU A 64 -13.40 -0.21 -3.81
CA LEU A 64 -14.58 -1.06 -3.97
C LEU A 64 -15.80 -0.25 -4.37
N THR A 65 -16.01 0.92 -3.76
CA THR A 65 -17.10 1.85 -4.13
C THR A 65 -16.97 2.29 -5.58
N ILE A 66 -15.78 2.71 -6.01
CA ILE A 66 -15.51 3.09 -7.41
C ILE A 66 -15.78 1.90 -8.34
N PHE A 67 -15.35 0.69 -7.97
CA PHE A 67 -15.59 -0.53 -8.73
C PHE A 67 -17.08 -0.83 -8.89
N MET A 68 -17.89 -0.64 -7.84
CA MET A 68 -19.33 -0.86 -7.87
C MET A 68 -20.04 0.19 -8.73
N ILE A 69 -19.62 1.44 -8.68
CA ILE A 69 -20.12 2.50 -9.57
C ILE A 69 -19.78 2.18 -11.03
N GLU A 70 -18.52 1.81 -11.28
CA GLU A 70 -18.07 1.41 -12.62
C GLU A 70 -18.84 0.21 -13.17
N ALA A 71 -19.28 -0.71 -12.30
CA ALA A 71 -20.07 -1.87 -12.70
C ALA A 71 -21.47 -1.52 -13.26
N GLN A 72 -21.96 -0.30 -12.98
CA GLN A 72 -23.24 0.19 -13.47
C GLN A 72 -23.11 0.88 -14.83
N ILE A 73 -21.90 1.20 -15.27
CA ILE A 73 -21.64 1.79 -16.58
C ILE A 73 -21.77 0.69 -17.65
N PRO A 74 -22.50 0.93 -18.74
CA PRO A 74 -22.59 -0.03 -19.85
C PRO A 74 -21.21 -0.47 -20.33
N ALA A 75 -21.03 -1.77 -20.50
CA ALA A 75 -19.75 -2.32 -20.94
C ALA A 75 -19.42 -1.85 -22.37
N LEU A 76 -18.19 -1.36 -22.58
CA LEU A 76 -17.67 -1.01 -23.90
C LEU A 76 -17.43 -2.24 -24.79
N VAL A 77 -17.27 -3.39 -24.15
CA VAL A 77 -17.07 -4.68 -24.81
C VAL A 77 -18.16 -5.63 -24.33
N PRO A 78 -18.79 -6.42 -25.21
CA PRO A 78 -19.90 -7.31 -24.87
C PRO A 78 -19.44 -8.55 -24.07
N ILE A 79 -18.51 -8.37 -23.14
CA ILE A 79 -18.00 -9.43 -22.25
C ILE A 79 -18.27 -8.99 -20.81
N PRO A 80 -19.06 -9.77 -20.04
CA PRO A 80 -19.31 -9.47 -18.64
C PRO A 80 -18.01 -9.51 -17.83
N GLY A 81 -17.75 -8.44 -17.07
CA GLY A 81 -16.58 -8.34 -16.19
C GLY A 81 -15.41 -7.54 -16.73
N ILE A 82 -15.38 -7.18 -18.01
CA ILE A 82 -14.43 -6.19 -18.55
C ILE A 82 -14.90 -4.78 -18.21
N LYS A 83 -14.00 -3.98 -17.60
CA LYS A 83 -14.29 -2.64 -17.10
C LYS A 83 -13.19 -1.66 -17.50
N LEU A 84 -13.49 -0.36 -17.44
CA LEU A 84 -12.55 0.73 -17.78
C LEU A 84 -11.35 0.83 -16.81
N GLY A 85 -11.49 0.27 -15.58
CA GLY A 85 -10.42 0.26 -14.59
C GLY A 85 -10.31 1.56 -13.79
N LEU A 86 -11.40 2.32 -13.60
CA LEU A 86 -11.43 3.53 -12.78
C LEU A 86 -10.91 3.27 -11.35
N ALA A 87 -11.23 2.10 -10.78
CA ALA A 87 -10.73 1.71 -9.46
C ALA A 87 -9.20 1.56 -9.39
N ASN A 88 -8.50 1.55 -10.54
CA ASN A 88 -7.04 1.52 -10.59
C ASN A 88 -6.38 2.79 -10.03
N ILE A 89 -7.14 3.92 -9.93
CA ILE A 89 -6.67 5.15 -9.27
C ILE A 89 -6.13 4.87 -7.87
N VAL A 90 -6.85 4.04 -7.09
CA VAL A 90 -6.45 3.71 -5.72
C VAL A 90 -5.18 2.85 -5.71
N THR A 91 -5.03 1.94 -6.67
CA THR A 91 -3.84 1.11 -6.81
C THR A 91 -2.60 1.96 -7.10
N VAL A 92 -2.67 2.86 -8.10
CA VAL A 92 -1.58 3.79 -8.43
C VAL A 92 -1.26 4.68 -7.23
N PHE A 93 -2.27 5.30 -6.62
CA PHE A 93 -2.11 6.11 -5.42
C PHE A 93 -1.42 5.34 -4.30
N ALA A 94 -1.88 4.12 -3.99
CA ALA A 94 -1.33 3.28 -2.92
C ALA A 94 0.12 2.88 -3.18
N VAL A 95 0.50 2.57 -4.43
CA VAL A 95 1.89 2.27 -4.80
C VAL A 95 2.81 3.45 -4.46
N PHE A 96 2.40 4.67 -4.78
CA PHE A 96 3.22 5.86 -4.54
C PHE A 96 3.16 6.37 -3.10
N ALA A 97 2.02 6.25 -2.41
CA ALA A 97 1.81 6.73 -1.05
C ALA A 97 2.30 5.76 0.02
N LEU A 98 1.90 4.49 -0.07
CA LEU A 98 2.14 3.48 0.97
C LEU A 98 3.31 2.55 0.64
N GLY A 99 3.36 2.09 -0.60
CA GLY A 99 4.36 1.13 -1.04
C GLY A 99 3.76 -0.01 -1.87
N SER A 100 4.66 -0.82 -2.46
CA SER A 100 4.24 -1.90 -3.37
C SER A 100 3.51 -3.04 -2.66
N GLY A 101 3.94 -3.42 -1.45
CA GLY A 101 3.33 -4.51 -0.68
C GLY A 101 1.92 -4.16 -0.22
N GLU A 102 1.72 -2.97 0.33
CA GLU A 102 0.43 -2.46 0.77
C GLU A 102 -0.54 -2.29 -0.40
N ALA A 103 -0.04 -1.76 -1.51
CA ALA A 103 -0.85 -1.61 -2.72
C ALA A 103 -1.29 -2.96 -3.28
N ALA A 104 -0.43 -3.98 -3.26
CA ALA A 104 -0.78 -5.34 -3.65
C ALA A 104 -1.86 -5.95 -2.74
N SER A 105 -1.76 -5.73 -1.43
CA SER A 105 -2.78 -6.18 -0.46
C SER A 105 -4.12 -5.50 -0.70
N ILE A 106 -4.14 -4.19 -0.91
CA ILE A 106 -5.36 -3.43 -1.26
C ILE A 106 -5.97 -3.97 -2.55
N LEU A 107 -5.15 -4.19 -3.58
CA LEU A 107 -5.61 -4.72 -4.86
C LEU A 107 -6.24 -6.11 -4.71
N PHE A 108 -5.58 -7.01 -3.98
CA PHE A 108 -6.06 -8.38 -3.75
C PHE A 108 -7.41 -8.38 -3.04
N VAL A 109 -7.52 -7.67 -1.90
CA VAL A 109 -8.77 -7.59 -1.13
C VAL A 109 -9.89 -6.97 -1.96
N ARG A 110 -9.61 -5.90 -2.71
CA ARG A 110 -10.58 -5.26 -3.59
C ARG A 110 -11.10 -6.21 -4.67
N ILE A 111 -10.23 -6.98 -5.32
CA ILE A 111 -10.63 -7.91 -6.39
C ILE A 111 -11.52 -9.01 -5.81
N PHE A 112 -11.13 -9.57 -4.67
CA PHE A 112 -11.89 -10.63 -4.02
C PHE A 112 -13.28 -10.14 -3.59
N LEU A 113 -13.34 -9.04 -2.83
CA LEU A 113 -14.62 -8.47 -2.39
C LEU A 113 -15.46 -7.98 -3.58
N GLY A 114 -14.83 -7.39 -4.60
CA GLY A 114 -15.53 -6.95 -5.79
C GLY A 114 -16.21 -8.09 -6.55
N ALA A 115 -15.60 -9.25 -6.60
CA ALA A 115 -16.21 -10.44 -7.20
C ALA A 115 -17.38 -10.98 -6.37
N VAL A 116 -17.24 -10.99 -5.05
CA VAL A 116 -18.34 -11.38 -4.14
C VAL A 116 -19.55 -10.46 -4.33
N PHE A 117 -19.34 -9.14 -4.34
CA PHE A 117 -20.44 -8.17 -4.54
C PHE A 117 -21.02 -8.17 -5.95
N ALA A 118 -20.21 -8.45 -6.97
CA ALA A 118 -20.68 -8.57 -8.35
C ALA A 118 -21.42 -9.89 -8.64
N GLY A 119 -21.35 -10.87 -7.72
CA GLY A 119 -21.96 -12.20 -7.92
C GLY A 119 -21.35 -12.99 -9.08
N ASN A 120 -20.18 -12.60 -9.58
CA ASN A 120 -19.56 -13.19 -10.76
C ASN A 120 -18.05 -13.43 -10.55
N PHE A 121 -17.68 -14.69 -10.38
CA PHE A 121 -16.28 -15.07 -10.18
C PHE A 121 -15.37 -14.87 -11.40
N SER A 122 -15.93 -14.82 -12.62
CA SER A 122 -15.13 -14.47 -13.82
C SER A 122 -14.51 -13.08 -13.69
N THR A 123 -15.15 -12.19 -12.95
CA THR A 123 -14.61 -10.86 -12.64
C THR A 123 -13.26 -10.92 -11.90
N VAL A 124 -13.02 -11.95 -11.09
CA VAL A 124 -11.72 -12.16 -10.42
C VAL A 124 -10.61 -12.34 -11.44
N LEU A 125 -10.84 -13.15 -12.45
CA LEU A 125 -9.84 -13.49 -13.48
C LEU A 125 -9.50 -12.27 -14.33
N TYR A 126 -10.52 -11.56 -14.82
CA TYR A 126 -10.32 -10.35 -15.63
C TYR A 126 -9.69 -9.22 -14.82
N SER A 127 -10.27 -8.90 -13.65
CA SER A 127 -9.73 -7.85 -12.78
C SER A 127 -8.39 -8.23 -12.18
N GLY A 128 -8.14 -9.52 -11.95
CA GLY A 128 -6.86 -10.04 -11.46
C GLY A 128 -5.75 -9.82 -12.48
N ALA A 129 -5.94 -10.30 -13.71
CA ALA A 129 -4.95 -10.14 -14.78
C ALA A 129 -4.69 -8.65 -15.08
N GLY A 130 -5.75 -7.85 -15.24
CA GLY A 130 -5.63 -6.41 -15.44
C GLY A 130 -4.95 -5.71 -14.28
N GLY A 131 -5.35 -6.02 -13.04
CA GLY A 131 -4.79 -5.44 -11.83
C GLY A 131 -3.30 -5.79 -11.62
N LEU A 132 -2.90 -7.03 -11.91
CA LEU A 132 -1.50 -7.46 -11.88
C LEU A 132 -0.65 -6.69 -12.90
N CYS A 133 -1.09 -6.57 -14.14
CA CYS A 133 -0.39 -5.78 -15.15
C CYS A 133 -0.26 -4.31 -14.71
N ALA A 134 -1.34 -3.74 -14.22
CA ALA A 134 -1.36 -2.35 -13.77
C ALA A 134 -0.41 -2.08 -12.60
N ILE A 135 -0.42 -2.95 -11.58
CA ILE A 135 0.44 -2.76 -10.40
C ILE A 135 1.92 -2.98 -10.73
N LEU A 136 2.24 -3.93 -11.60
CA LEU A 136 3.63 -4.16 -12.05
C LEU A 136 4.18 -2.94 -12.79
N ILE A 137 3.38 -2.34 -13.68
CA ILE A 137 3.73 -1.10 -14.38
C ILE A 137 3.89 0.04 -13.36
N ALA A 138 2.95 0.22 -12.42
CA ALA A 138 3.02 1.26 -11.40
C ALA A 138 4.28 1.13 -10.51
N ILE A 139 4.64 -0.10 -10.11
CA ILE A 139 5.85 -0.37 -9.32
C ILE A 139 7.12 -0.05 -10.13
N GLY A 140 7.16 -0.43 -11.40
CA GLY A 140 8.27 -0.08 -12.28
C GLY A 140 8.43 1.43 -12.43
N LEU A 141 7.33 2.13 -12.71
CA LEU A 141 7.30 3.57 -12.89
C LEU A 141 7.60 4.35 -11.60
N ARG A 142 7.26 3.82 -10.42
CA ARG A 142 7.63 4.43 -9.14
C ARG A 142 9.13 4.62 -8.97
N LYS A 143 9.95 3.77 -9.60
CA LYS A 143 11.42 3.88 -9.54
C LYS A 143 11.97 5.01 -10.42
N ILE A 144 11.21 5.41 -11.43
CA ILE A 144 11.66 6.35 -12.48
C ILE A 144 10.95 7.69 -12.33
N LEU A 145 9.66 7.68 -11.99
CA LEU A 145 8.81 8.86 -11.95
C LEU A 145 8.80 9.54 -10.58
N THR A 146 8.74 10.85 -10.61
CA THR A 146 8.55 11.70 -9.42
C THR A 146 7.05 11.80 -9.09
N HIS A 147 6.71 12.15 -7.84
CA HIS A 147 5.32 12.38 -7.41
C HIS A 147 4.55 13.43 -8.24
N ARG A 148 5.26 14.26 -9.01
CA ARG A 148 4.66 15.24 -9.94
C ARG A 148 4.23 14.65 -11.27
N GLN A 149 4.56 13.39 -11.54
CA GLN A 149 4.32 12.71 -12.82
C GLN A 149 3.38 11.51 -12.66
N LEU A 150 2.53 11.51 -11.60
CA LEU A 150 1.59 10.42 -11.37
C LEU A 150 0.55 10.27 -12.48
N TRP A 151 0.27 11.32 -13.22
CA TRP A 151 -0.62 11.26 -14.38
C TRP A 151 -0.08 10.30 -15.47
N VAL A 152 1.25 10.27 -15.66
CA VAL A 152 1.89 9.31 -16.57
C VAL A 152 1.74 7.88 -16.03
N ALA A 153 2.00 7.70 -14.73
CA ALA A 153 1.83 6.40 -14.09
C ALA A 153 0.38 5.91 -14.17
N GLY A 154 -0.59 6.82 -13.98
CA GLY A 154 -2.02 6.53 -14.13
C GLY A 154 -2.37 6.05 -15.54
N ALA A 155 -1.94 6.79 -16.57
CA ALA A 155 -2.22 6.45 -17.97
C ALA A 155 -1.59 5.10 -18.36
N LEU A 156 -0.30 4.89 -18.08
CA LEU A 156 0.39 3.65 -18.45
C LEU A 156 -0.12 2.44 -17.67
N SER A 157 -0.45 2.60 -16.39
CA SER A 157 -1.05 1.52 -15.59
C SER A 157 -2.45 1.18 -16.09
N ALA A 158 -3.24 2.16 -16.52
CA ALA A 158 -4.57 1.92 -17.09
C ALA A 158 -4.50 1.18 -18.43
N ILE A 159 -3.53 1.52 -19.29
CA ILE A 159 -3.27 0.77 -20.53
C ILE A 159 -2.92 -0.68 -20.20
N GLY A 160 -1.98 -0.89 -19.27
CA GLY A 160 -1.60 -2.23 -18.83
C GLY A 160 -2.76 -3.02 -18.24
N HIS A 161 -3.65 -2.35 -17.50
CA HIS A 161 -4.87 -2.97 -16.99
C HIS A 161 -5.76 -3.50 -18.12
N SER A 162 -6.03 -2.68 -19.12
CA SER A 162 -6.89 -3.07 -20.25
C SER A 162 -6.26 -4.16 -21.11
N VAL A 163 -4.97 -4.10 -21.33
CA VAL A 163 -4.23 -5.18 -22.04
C VAL A 163 -4.30 -6.48 -21.26
N GLY A 164 -4.07 -6.45 -19.95
CA GLY A 164 -4.17 -7.64 -19.10
C GLY A 164 -5.58 -8.23 -19.05
N GLN A 165 -6.62 -7.39 -18.96
CA GLN A 165 -8.01 -7.85 -19.03
C GLN A 165 -8.32 -8.51 -20.37
N MET A 166 -7.95 -7.87 -21.48
CA MET A 166 -8.21 -8.41 -22.82
C MET A 166 -7.45 -9.72 -23.07
N ALA A 167 -6.19 -9.80 -22.65
CA ALA A 167 -5.42 -11.04 -22.76
C ALA A 167 -6.11 -12.20 -22.00
N MET A 168 -6.59 -11.94 -20.79
CA MET A 168 -7.33 -12.93 -20.02
C MET A 168 -8.67 -13.29 -20.67
N ALA A 169 -9.38 -12.31 -21.24
CA ALA A 169 -10.63 -12.54 -21.95
C ALA A 169 -10.42 -13.45 -23.16
N ILE A 170 -9.42 -13.20 -23.97
CA ILE A 170 -9.07 -14.04 -25.14
C ILE A 170 -8.69 -15.46 -24.69
N ALA A 171 -7.91 -15.57 -23.59
CA ALA A 171 -7.50 -16.88 -23.07
C ALA A 171 -8.67 -17.72 -22.56
N ILE A 172 -9.67 -17.10 -21.89
CA ILE A 172 -10.84 -17.82 -21.34
C ILE A 172 -11.83 -18.16 -22.43
N THR A 173 -12.10 -17.22 -23.36
CA THR A 173 -13.12 -17.42 -24.40
C THR A 173 -12.59 -18.12 -25.65
N ALA A 174 -11.26 -18.33 -25.73
CA ALA A 174 -10.56 -18.85 -26.91
C ALA A 174 -10.94 -18.11 -28.21
N THR A 175 -11.24 -16.80 -28.10
CA THR A 175 -11.76 -15.98 -29.21
C THR A 175 -10.81 -14.81 -29.52
N PRO A 176 -9.81 -15.01 -30.41
CA PRO A 176 -8.83 -13.94 -30.75
C PRO A 176 -9.43 -12.69 -31.37
N SER A 177 -10.60 -12.81 -32.01
CA SER A 177 -11.29 -11.67 -32.61
C SER A 177 -11.70 -10.59 -31.63
N LEU A 178 -11.71 -10.88 -30.32
CA LEU A 178 -11.93 -9.87 -29.27
C LEU A 178 -10.83 -8.79 -29.25
N ALA A 179 -9.65 -9.08 -29.78
CA ALA A 179 -8.58 -8.09 -29.90
C ALA A 179 -8.97 -6.85 -30.70
N ILE A 180 -10.01 -6.92 -31.55
CA ILE A 180 -10.53 -5.77 -32.30
C ILE A 180 -11.05 -4.64 -31.39
N TYR A 181 -11.47 -4.97 -30.16
CA TYR A 181 -11.92 -3.98 -29.17
C TYR A 181 -10.76 -3.32 -28.40
N LEU A 182 -9.55 -3.89 -28.48
CA LEU A 182 -8.39 -3.41 -27.73
C LEU A 182 -8.02 -1.96 -28.02
N PRO A 183 -8.02 -1.46 -29.27
CA PRO A 183 -7.72 -0.05 -29.55
C PRO A 183 -8.68 0.93 -28.86
N VAL A 184 -9.99 0.61 -28.85
CA VAL A 184 -11.00 1.43 -28.17
C VAL A 184 -10.80 1.40 -26.67
N MET A 185 -10.51 0.22 -26.09
CA MET A 185 -10.23 0.10 -24.67
C MET A 185 -8.97 0.87 -24.28
N ILE A 186 -7.91 0.84 -25.07
CA ILE A 186 -6.67 1.62 -24.82
C ILE A 186 -6.98 3.12 -24.84
N LEU A 187 -7.74 3.60 -25.83
CA LEU A 187 -8.11 5.01 -25.92
C LEU A 187 -8.86 5.49 -24.68
N CYS A 188 -9.89 4.72 -24.27
CA CYS A 188 -10.64 5.00 -23.05
C CYS A 188 -9.74 4.94 -21.80
N SER A 189 -8.82 3.97 -21.76
CA SER A 189 -7.88 3.81 -20.63
C SER A 189 -6.89 4.96 -20.52
N VAL A 190 -6.44 5.52 -21.63
CA VAL A 190 -5.59 6.73 -21.62
C VAL A 190 -6.34 7.88 -20.97
N ILE A 191 -7.57 8.14 -21.41
CA ILE A 191 -8.39 9.23 -20.89
C ILE A 191 -8.67 9.03 -19.39
N THR A 192 -9.15 7.85 -19.01
CA THR A 192 -9.46 7.54 -17.60
C THR A 192 -8.21 7.51 -16.75
N GLY A 193 -7.10 6.96 -17.26
CA GLY A 193 -5.81 6.89 -16.58
C GLY A 193 -5.16 8.25 -16.36
N LEU A 194 -5.26 9.17 -17.33
CA LEU A 194 -4.84 10.55 -17.15
C LEU A 194 -5.64 11.25 -16.06
N PHE A 195 -6.96 11.15 -16.14
CA PHE A 195 -7.85 11.74 -15.12
C PHE A 195 -7.55 11.19 -13.72
N THR A 196 -7.50 9.87 -13.59
CA THR A 196 -7.25 9.20 -12.30
C THR A 196 -5.84 9.49 -11.78
N GLY A 197 -4.84 9.55 -12.65
CA GLY A 197 -3.47 9.90 -12.29
C GLY A 197 -3.34 11.36 -11.82
N LEU A 198 -4.06 12.30 -12.46
CA LEU A 198 -4.12 13.69 -12.01
C LEU A 198 -4.80 13.82 -10.65
N CYS A 199 -5.92 13.12 -10.43
CA CYS A 199 -6.59 13.08 -9.12
C CYS A 199 -5.66 12.54 -8.03
N ALA A 200 -4.97 11.41 -8.29
CA ALA A 200 -4.01 10.84 -7.37
C ALA A 200 -2.85 11.80 -7.06
N GLN A 201 -2.34 12.49 -8.08
CA GLN A 201 -1.29 13.51 -7.93
C GLN A 201 -1.76 14.68 -7.08
N PHE A 202 -2.97 15.18 -7.30
CA PHE A 202 -3.53 16.28 -6.53
C PHE A 202 -3.67 15.92 -5.04
N VAL A 203 -4.20 14.73 -4.75
CA VAL A 203 -4.35 14.23 -3.38
C VAL A 203 -2.98 14.06 -2.70
N LEU A 204 -1.99 13.48 -3.37
CA LEU A 204 -0.65 13.31 -2.83
C LEU A 204 0.05 14.65 -2.57
N ASN A 205 -0.04 15.59 -3.49
CA ASN A 205 0.61 16.90 -3.35
C ASN A 205 -0.01 17.74 -2.23
N ARG A 206 -1.34 17.75 -2.10
CA ARG A 206 -2.05 18.44 -1.02
C ARG A 206 -1.88 17.74 0.33
N GLY A 207 -1.88 16.42 0.32
CA GLY A 207 -1.78 15.59 1.52
C GLY A 207 -0.34 15.42 2.07
N ASN A 208 0.68 15.96 1.44
CA ASN A 208 2.09 15.66 1.76
C ASN A 208 2.47 15.96 3.23
N LYS A 209 1.86 16.96 3.88
CA LYS A 209 2.00 17.24 5.31
C LYS A 209 1.28 16.17 6.16
N ILE A 210 0.08 15.81 5.76
CA ILE A 210 -0.78 14.85 6.47
C ILE A 210 -0.17 13.44 6.37
N TRP A 211 0.23 13.02 5.17
CA TRP A 211 0.82 11.70 4.93
C TRP A 211 2.12 11.49 5.69
N LYS A 212 2.99 12.51 5.77
CA LYS A 212 4.23 12.45 6.56
C LYS A 212 3.97 12.30 8.05
N THR A 213 2.86 12.82 8.56
CA THR A 213 2.47 12.69 9.97
C THR A 213 1.81 11.34 10.26
N PHE A 214 1.04 10.80 9.30
CA PHE A 214 0.37 9.50 9.45
C PHE A 214 1.30 8.29 9.24
N LEU A 215 2.37 8.44 8.46
CA LEU A 215 3.29 7.35 8.12
C LEU A 215 4.57 7.35 8.97
N LYS A 216 4.77 8.36 9.82
CA LYS A 216 5.77 8.37 10.89
C LYS A 216 5.19 7.75 12.15
#